data_71980d9ef663b2f7c20bd61a18ca9bda
#
_entry.id   71980d9ef663b2f7c20bd61a18ca9bda
#
_cell.length_a   1.000
_cell.length_b   1.000
_cell.length_c   1.000
_cell.angle_alpha   90.00
_cell.angle_beta   90.00
_cell.angle_gamma   90.00
#
_symmetry.space_group_name_H-M   'P 1'
#
loop_
_entity.id
_entity.type
_entity.pdbx_description
1 polymer ?
#
loop_
_entity_poly.entity_id
_entity_poly.type
_entity_poly.pdbx_seq_one_letter_code
_entity_poly.pdbx_strand_id
1 'polypeptide(L)'
;MSKGRVEVGIGRGVYGREAINMNKEADLKDQAKNFRLFSETLDIMKKAWSEDFFAHQGEFYTYPSPNFIWQHDMSPPKENVVDLKTNELKQISVLPKPYQKPFPPISQVVDGERSIQWAAENGLNTIMWIPTVKALKKRFEIYKQAKSKAENRDVPLGEGISLVRDMFVAETMEEA
;
A
#
# COMPACT_ATOMS: atom_id res chain seq x y z
N MET A 1 -0.71 21.17 9.56
CA MET A 1 -0.65 19.77 9.12
C MET A 1 -2.07 19.25 8.84
N SER A 2 -2.24 18.10 8.15
CA SER A 2 -3.52 17.64 7.57
C SER A 2 -4.65 17.33 8.55
N LYS A 3 -4.34 17.07 9.82
CA LYS A 3 -5.32 16.68 10.88
C LYS A 3 -6.20 15.49 10.45
N GLY A 4 -5.62 14.45 9.84
CA GLY A 4 -6.34 13.25 9.44
C GLY A 4 -6.98 13.30 8.03
N ARG A 5 -6.57 14.23 7.17
CA ARG A 5 -7.07 14.32 5.78
C ARG A 5 -6.10 13.71 4.74
N VAL A 6 -5.14 12.91 5.19
CA VAL A 6 -4.21 12.23 4.27
C VAL A 6 -4.84 10.94 3.78
N GLU A 7 -4.81 10.71 2.50
CA GLU A 7 -5.02 9.43 1.84
C GLU A 7 -3.77 9.08 1.03
N VAL A 8 -3.44 7.80 0.96
CA VAL A 8 -2.23 7.32 0.31
C VAL A 8 -2.59 6.54 -0.94
N GLY A 9 -2.22 7.07 -2.09
CA GLY A 9 -2.36 6.35 -3.37
C GLY A 9 -1.13 5.48 -3.64
N ILE A 10 -1.34 4.22 -3.99
CA ILE A 10 -0.26 3.28 -4.32
C ILE A 10 -0.51 2.56 -5.63
N GLY A 11 0.57 2.16 -6.28
CA GLY A 11 0.54 1.38 -7.50
C GLY A 11 1.85 0.62 -7.71
N ARG A 12 1.83 -0.35 -8.62
CA ARG A 12 3.01 -1.18 -8.95
C ARG A 12 3.90 -0.58 -10.04
N GLY A 13 3.57 0.61 -10.52
CA GLY A 13 4.18 1.24 -11.69
C GLY A 13 3.49 0.84 -12.99
N VAL A 14 3.56 1.72 -13.98
CA VAL A 14 2.97 1.53 -15.32
C VAL A 14 4.09 1.29 -16.34
N TYR A 15 5.21 1.97 -16.18
CA TYR A 15 6.34 1.89 -17.11
C TYR A 15 7.49 1.11 -16.48
N GLY A 16 7.98 0.08 -17.18
CA GLY A 16 9.07 -0.77 -16.71
C GLY A 16 10.33 0.01 -16.32
N ARG A 17 10.65 1.09 -17.04
CA ARG A 17 11.80 1.94 -16.73
C ARG A 17 11.72 2.60 -15.34
N GLU A 18 10.51 2.95 -14.88
CA GLU A 18 10.31 3.56 -13.56
C GLU A 18 10.51 2.52 -12.46
N ALA A 19 9.84 1.39 -12.60
CA ALA A 19 9.91 0.31 -11.63
C ALA A 19 11.34 -0.20 -11.44
N ILE A 20 12.06 -0.54 -12.52
CA ILE A 20 13.43 -1.10 -12.47
C ILE A 20 14.44 -0.10 -11.91
N ASN A 21 14.32 1.18 -12.23
CA ASN A 21 15.26 2.20 -11.74
C ASN A 21 15.14 2.44 -10.23
N MET A 22 13.94 2.25 -9.68
CA MET A 22 13.70 2.37 -8.24
C MET A 22 14.06 1.09 -7.49
N ASN A 23 13.77 -0.08 -8.08
CA ASN A 23 14.11 -1.37 -7.52
C ASN A 23 14.28 -2.40 -8.64
N LYS A 24 15.46 -3.04 -8.72
CA LYS A 24 15.79 -4.03 -9.75
C LYS A 24 14.86 -5.25 -9.73
N GLU A 25 14.28 -5.57 -8.57
CA GLU A 25 13.34 -6.67 -8.39
C GLU A 25 11.92 -6.35 -8.91
N ALA A 26 11.65 -5.08 -9.24
CA ALA A 26 10.34 -4.60 -9.65
C ALA A 26 10.09 -4.69 -11.17
N ASP A 27 10.77 -5.59 -11.89
CA ASP A 27 10.59 -5.74 -13.35
C ASP A 27 9.13 -6.12 -13.67
N LEU A 28 8.46 -5.27 -14.45
CA LEU A 28 7.09 -5.49 -14.90
C LEU A 28 6.96 -6.65 -15.89
N LYS A 29 8.06 -7.17 -16.44
CA LYS A 29 8.05 -8.39 -17.26
C LYS A 29 7.75 -9.63 -16.42
N ASP A 30 8.16 -9.66 -15.16
CA ASP A 30 7.75 -10.67 -14.19
C ASP A 30 6.64 -10.12 -13.28
N GLN A 31 5.41 -10.18 -13.76
CA GLN A 31 4.24 -9.69 -13.04
C GLN A 31 4.00 -10.39 -11.70
N ALA A 32 4.36 -11.66 -11.59
CA ALA A 32 4.20 -12.42 -10.36
C ALA A 32 5.18 -11.96 -9.28
N LYS A 33 6.44 -11.79 -9.63
CA LYS A 33 7.48 -11.27 -8.74
C LYS A 33 7.19 -9.83 -8.33
N ASN A 34 6.88 -8.97 -9.31
CA ASN A 34 6.49 -7.58 -9.05
C ASN A 34 5.31 -7.48 -8.08
N PHE A 35 4.33 -8.39 -8.19
CA PHE A 35 3.18 -8.42 -7.29
C PHE A 35 3.58 -8.85 -5.85
N ARG A 36 4.45 -9.85 -5.70
CA ARG A 36 4.94 -10.27 -4.36
C ARG A 36 5.75 -9.16 -3.70
N LEU A 37 6.65 -8.50 -4.47
CA LEU A 37 7.39 -7.34 -4.00
C LEU A 37 6.46 -6.20 -3.52
N PHE A 38 5.43 -5.90 -4.30
CA PHE A 38 4.42 -4.89 -3.93
C PHE A 38 3.68 -5.26 -2.65
N SER A 39 3.24 -6.51 -2.52
CA SER A 39 2.54 -7.00 -1.33
C SER A 39 3.42 -6.91 -0.09
N GLU A 40 4.67 -7.38 -0.18
CA GLU A 40 5.64 -7.30 0.93
C GLU A 40 5.95 -5.85 1.33
N THR A 41 6.13 -4.97 0.33
CA THR A 41 6.34 -3.53 0.60
C THR A 41 5.16 -2.91 1.34
N LEU A 42 3.93 -3.24 0.93
CA LEU A 42 2.72 -2.76 1.61
C LEU A 42 2.64 -3.24 3.06
N ASP A 43 2.97 -4.51 3.31
CA ASP A 43 2.98 -5.07 4.67
C ASP A 43 4.00 -4.37 5.56
N ILE A 44 5.19 -4.09 5.04
CA ILE A 44 6.22 -3.31 5.74
C ILE A 44 5.72 -1.88 6.05
N MET A 45 5.09 -1.22 5.08
CA MET A 45 4.53 0.12 5.28
C MET A 45 3.46 0.13 6.38
N LYS A 46 2.55 -0.84 6.37
CA LYS A 46 1.51 -0.99 7.41
C LYS A 46 2.14 -1.18 8.79
N LYS A 47 3.11 -2.09 8.94
CA LYS A 47 3.86 -2.29 10.20
C LYS A 47 4.55 -1.01 10.66
N ALA A 48 5.30 -0.37 9.76
CA ALA A 48 6.04 0.85 10.05
C ALA A 48 5.15 2.01 10.56
N TRP A 49 3.89 2.07 10.10
CA TRP A 49 2.95 3.10 10.50
C TRP A 49 2.14 2.75 11.75
N SER A 50 1.84 1.47 11.98
CA SER A 50 0.95 1.04 13.07
C SER A 50 1.68 0.57 14.32
N GLU A 51 2.86 -0.02 14.17
CA GLU A 51 3.62 -0.60 15.28
C GLU A 51 4.68 0.37 15.79
N ASP A 52 4.87 0.47 17.12
CA ASP A 52 5.92 1.31 17.69
C ASP A 52 7.31 0.81 17.30
N PHE A 53 7.49 -0.49 17.36
CA PHE A 53 8.69 -1.19 16.89
C PHE A 53 8.25 -2.41 16.08
N PHE A 54 8.97 -2.71 15.02
CA PHE A 54 8.68 -3.88 14.20
C PHE A 54 9.95 -4.54 13.67
N ALA A 55 9.81 -5.80 13.30
CA ALA A 55 10.77 -6.55 12.51
C ALA A 55 10.06 -7.13 11.28
N HIS A 56 10.81 -7.37 10.24
CA HIS A 56 10.30 -8.00 9.03
C HIS A 56 11.37 -8.93 8.44
N GLN A 57 10.96 -10.12 8.07
CA GLN A 57 11.77 -11.06 7.30
C GLN A 57 10.90 -11.61 6.17
N GLY A 58 11.20 -11.21 4.95
CA GLY A 58 10.45 -11.56 3.76
C GLY A 58 11.32 -12.07 2.62
N GLU A 59 10.73 -12.15 1.44
CA GLU A 59 11.42 -12.60 0.22
C GLU A 59 12.41 -11.54 -0.29
N PHE A 60 12.05 -10.25 -0.16
CA PHE A 60 12.80 -9.12 -0.74
C PHE A 60 13.50 -8.28 0.30
N TYR A 61 12.94 -8.21 1.51
CA TYR A 61 13.42 -7.32 2.56
C TYR A 61 13.58 -8.02 3.90
N THR A 62 14.62 -7.63 4.63
CA THR A 62 14.81 -8.01 6.03
C THR A 62 15.13 -6.76 6.83
N TYR A 63 14.32 -6.48 7.86
CA TYR A 63 14.48 -5.35 8.77
C TYR A 63 14.38 -5.79 10.22
N PRO A 64 15.36 -5.42 11.08
CA PRO A 64 16.63 -4.80 10.74
C PRO A 64 17.51 -5.72 9.87
N SER A 65 18.57 -5.15 9.29
CA SER A 65 19.56 -5.95 8.58
C SER A 65 20.18 -6.97 9.53
N PRO A 66 20.35 -8.24 9.12
CA PRO A 66 20.95 -9.28 9.96
C PRO A 66 22.33 -8.87 10.47
N ASN A 67 22.64 -9.24 11.71
CA ASN A 67 23.92 -8.98 12.39
C ASN A 67 24.26 -7.48 12.51
N PHE A 68 23.28 -6.58 12.42
CA PHE A 68 23.52 -5.17 12.64
C PHE A 68 23.70 -4.90 14.14
N ILE A 69 24.90 -4.45 14.50
CA ILE A 69 25.27 -4.13 15.90
C ILE A 69 24.93 -2.67 16.17
N TRP A 70 24.09 -2.45 17.18
CA TRP A 70 23.72 -1.11 17.63
C TRP A 70 24.90 -0.44 18.35
N GLN A 71 25.31 0.70 17.84
CA GLN A 71 26.35 1.55 18.43
C GLN A 71 25.95 3.00 18.29
N HIS A 72 25.54 3.62 19.39
CA HIS A 72 25.13 5.03 19.37
C HIS A 72 25.28 5.65 20.76
N ASP A 73 26.20 6.61 20.88
CA ASP A 73 26.60 7.21 22.16
C ASP A 73 25.44 7.92 22.87
N MET A 74 24.55 8.56 22.11
CA MET A 74 23.41 9.33 22.65
C MET A 74 22.14 8.50 22.83
N SER A 75 22.11 7.27 22.41
CA SER A 75 20.95 6.39 22.50
C SER A 75 21.35 5.00 22.98
N PRO A 76 21.33 4.79 24.30
CA PRO A 76 21.70 3.50 24.87
C PRO A 76 20.73 2.39 24.42
N PRO A 77 21.20 1.14 24.31
CA PRO A 77 20.38 0.02 23.88
C PRO A 77 19.20 -0.21 24.83
N LYS A 78 18.04 -0.56 24.25
CA LYS A 78 16.82 -0.93 24.98
C LYS A 78 16.49 -2.40 24.71
N GLU A 79 16.14 -3.14 25.76
CA GLU A 79 15.90 -4.58 25.74
C GLU A 79 14.90 -5.03 24.66
N ASN A 80 13.83 -4.28 24.43
CA ASN A 80 12.82 -4.57 23.41
C ASN A 80 13.26 -4.26 21.98
N VAL A 81 14.41 -3.62 21.79
CA VAL A 81 14.91 -3.17 20.47
C VAL A 81 16.23 -3.82 20.12
N VAL A 82 17.05 -4.09 21.14
CA VAL A 82 18.41 -4.59 21.02
C VAL A 82 18.59 -5.82 21.90
N ASP A 83 19.30 -6.82 21.43
CA ASP A 83 19.79 -7.89 22.29
C ASP A 83 20.90 -7.33 23.19
N LEU A 84 20.65 -7.24 24.50
CA LEU A 84 21.60 -6.62 25.44
C LEU A 84 22.91 -7.40 25.64
N LYS A 85 22.99 -8.66 25.18
CA LYS A 85 24.21 -9.48 25.28
C LYS A 85 25.12 -9.27 24.08
N THR A 86 24.52 -9.16 22.89
CA THR A 86 25.26 -9.07 21.62
C THR A 86 25.26 -7.66 21.04
N ASN A 87 24.40 -6.76 21.53
CA ASN A 87 24.06 -5.47 20.96
C ASN A 87 23.48 -5.56 19.54
N GLU A 88 23.00 -6.72 19.12
CA GLU A 88 22.35 -6.89 17.83
C GLU A 88 20.96 -6.23 17.83
N LEU A 89 20.70 -5.42 16.80
CA LEU A 89 19.40 -4.76 16.62
C LEU A 89 18.33 -5.81 16.24
N LYS A 90 17.23 -5.88 17.01
CA LYS A 90 16.13 -6.83 16.80
C LYS A 90 14.88 -6.20 16.16
N GLN A 91 14.67 -4.93 16.39
CA GLN A 91 13.52 -4.19 15.87
C GLN A 91 13.92 -2.78 15.44
N ILE A 92 13.16 -2.20 14.55
CA ILE A 92 13.30 -0.80 14.12
C ILE A 92 12.01 -0.04 14.37
N SER A 93 12.09 1.29 14.37
CA SER A 93 10.94 2.19 14.45
C SER A 93 11.00 3.23 13.36
N VAL A 94 9.85 3.61 12.81
CA VAL A 94 9.72 4.71 11.86
C VAL A 94 8.93 5.84 12.52
N LEU A 95 9.50 7.03 12.56
CA LEU A 95 8.93 8.22 13.17
C LEU A 95 8.94 9.39 12.17
N PRO A 96 7.98 10.32 12.26
CA PRO A 96 6.81 10.33 13.17
C PRO A 96 5.73 9.33 12.75
N LYS A 97 4.98 8.82 13.70
CA LYS A 97 3.81 7.98 13.41
C LYS A 97 2.69 8.80 12.75
N PRO A 98 1.90 8.20 11.84
CA PRO A 98 0.75 8.87 11.27
C PRO A 98 -0.26 9.34 12.34
N TYR A 99 -0.91 10.45 12.08
CA TYR A 99 -2.00 10.94 12.92
C TYR A 99 -3.22 10.02 12.88
N GLN A 100 -3.53 9.48 11.69
CA GLN A 100 -4.62 8.53 11.48
C GLN A 100 -4.22 7.14 11.95
N LYS A 101 -5.13 6.45 12.64
CA LYS A 101 -4.87 5.14 13.23
C LYS A 101 -5.74 4.06 12.57
N PRO A 102 -5.22 2.86 12.33
CA PRO A 102 -3.82 2.44 12.55
C PRO A 102 -2.84 3.11 11.60
N PHE A 103 -3.29 3.56 10.43
CA PHE A 103 -2.57 4.30 9.39
C PHE A 103 -3.58 5.06 8.50
N PRO A 104 -3.13 5.98 7.62
CA PRO A 104 -4.01 6.65 6.67
C PRO A 104 -4.70 5.66 5.73
N PRO A 105 -5.92 5.92 5.27
CA PRO A 105 -6.56 5.12 4.23
C PRO A 105 -5.64 4.97 3.01
N ILE A 106 -5.57 3.75 2.48
CA ILE A 106 -4.72 3.42 1.33
C ILE A 106 -5.61 3.07 0.16
N SER A 107 -5.37 3.72 -0.98
CA SER A 107 -6.06 3.47 -2.24
C SER A 107 -5.10 2.90 -3.28
N GLN A 108 -5.43 1.74 -3.84
CA GLN A 108 -4.65 1.10 -4.89
C GLN A 108 -5.20 1.41 -6.27
N VAL A 109 -4.34 1.81 -7.20
CA VAL A 109 -4.69 1.87 -8.63
C VAL A 109 -4.87 0.46 -9.16
N VAL A 110 -6.06 0.16 -9.68
CA VAL A 110 -6.45 -1.18 -10.15
C VAL A 110 -7.06 -1.11 -11.55
N ASP A 111 -6.81 -2.15 -12.36
CA ASP A 111 -7.43 -2.30 -13.69
C ASP A 111 -8.09 -3.67 -13.89
N GLY A 112 -7.43 -4.75 -13.49
CA GLY A 112 -7.91 -6.11 -13.64
C GLY A 112 -8.74 -6.62 -12.46
N GLU A 113 -9.61 -7.60 -12.70
CA GLU A 113 -10.48 -8.21 -11.67
C GLU A 113 -9.69 -8.76 -10.48
N ARG A 114 -8.56 -9.43 -10.73
CA ARG A 114 -7.68 -9.97 -9.69
C ARG A 114 -7.12 -8.88 -8.76
N SER A 115 -6.70 -7.73 -9.30
CA SER A 115 -6.19 -6.63 -8.50
C SER A 115 -7.30 -5.94 -7.70
N ILE A 116 -8.51 -5.85 -8.25
CA ILE A 116 -9.69 -5.32 -7.56
C ILE A 116 -10.06 -6.20 -6.36
N GLN A 117 -10.15 -7.50 -6.58
CA GLN A 117 -10.45 -8.46 -5.52
C GLN A 117 -9.39 -8.42 -4.43
N TRP A 118 -8.12 -8.48 -4.80
CA TRP A 118 -7.02 -8.44 -3.83
C TRP A 118 -7.00 -7.15 -3.01
N ALA A 119 -7.23 -5.99 -3.63
CA ALA A 119 -7.32 -4.72 -2.91
C ALA A 119 -8.43 -4.75 -1.85
N ALA A 120 -9.61 -5.23 -2.22
CA ALA A 120 -10.75 -5.38 -1.32
C ALA A 120 -10.45 -6.32 -0.14
N GLU A 121 -9.86 -7.49 -0.42
CA GLU A 121 -9.49 -8.49 0.59
C GLU A 121 -8.41 -8.00 1.57
N ASN A 122 -7.57 -7.04 1.15
CA ASN A 122 -6.51 -6.46 1.97
C ASN A 122 -6.87 -5.11 2.61
N GLY A 123 -8.16 -4.74 2.59
CA GLY A 123 -8.66 -3.52 3.23
C GLY A 123 -8.22 -2.23 2.53
N LEU A 124 -7.91 -2.29 1.23
CA LEU A 124 -7.53 -1.14 0.43
C LEU A 124 -8.74 -0.59 -0.31
N ASN A 125 -8.83 0.74 -0.40
CA ASN A 125 -9.68 1.39 -1.37
C ASN A 125 -9.12 1.21 -2.79
N THR A 126 -9.92 1.52 -3.81
CA THR A 126 -9.48 1.39 -5.19
C THR A 126 -9.60 2.69 -5.97
N ILE A 127 -8.67 2.90 -6.90
CA ILE A 127 -8.73 3.95 -7.91
C ILE A 127 -8.83 3.27 -9.26
N MET A 128 -9.92 3.49 -10.00
CA MET A 128 -10.17 2.91 -11.31
C MET A 128 -10.05 3.98 -12.39
N TRP A 129 -9.30 3.68 -13.45
CA TRP A 129 -9.04 4.62 -14.53
C TRP A 129 -9.87 4.29 -15.76
N ILE A 130 -10.59 5.29 -16.25
CA ILE A 130 -11.34 5.37 -17.53
C ILE A 130 -12.02 4.05 -17.99
N PRO A 131 -12.67 3.25 -17.16
CA PRO A 131 -13.43 2.13 -17.68
C PRO A 131 -14.76 2.60 -18.28
N THR A 132 -15.28 1.83 -19.25
CA THR A 132 -16.65 2.05 -19.74
C THR A 132 -17.67 1.83 -18.61
N VAL A 133 -18.87 2.45 -18.73
CA VAL A 133 -19.93 2.28 -17.70
C VAL A 133 -20.27 0.81 -17.46
N LYS A 134 -20.31 0.00 -18.52
CA LYS A 134 -20.55 -1.46 -18.40
C LYS A 134 -19.45 -2.16 -17.63
N ALA A 135 -18.19 -1.85 -17.89
CA ALA A 135 -17.05 -2.43 -17.18
C ALA A 135 -17.02 -1.96 -15.72
N LEU A 136 -17.35 -0.68 -15.45
CA LEU A 136 -17.45 -0.14 -14.10
C LEU A 136 -18.43 -0.92 -13.24
N LYS A 137 -19.65 -1.14 -13.72
CA LYS A 137 -20.68 -1.87 -12.96
C LYS A 137 -20.16 -3.23 -12.50
N LYS A 138 -19.53 -3.99 -13.42
CA LYS A 138 -18.93 -5.28 -13.08
C LYS A 138 -17.81 -5.14 -12.05
N ARG A 139 -16.91 -4.16 -12.20
CA ARG A 139 -15.79 -3.92 -11.29
C ARG A 139 -16.27 -3.53 -9.89
N PHE A 140 -17.31 -2.73 -9.79
CA PHE A 140 -17.94 -2.34 -8.52
C PHE A 140 -18.51 -3.54 -7.79
N GLU A 141 -19.21 -4.43 -8.51
CA GLU A 141 -19.75 -5.67 -7.91
C GLU A 141 -18.65 -6.58 -7.39
N ILE A 142 -17.56 -6.77 -8.16
CA ILE A 142 -16.40 -7.58 -7.74
C ILE A 142 -15.80 -7.01 -6.45
N TYR A 143 -15.57 -5.70 -6.40
CA TYR A 143 -15.02 -5.05 -5.22
C TYR A 143 -15.95 -5.16 -4.02
N LYS A 144 -17.24 -4.84 -4.20
CA LYS A 144 -18.27 -4.95 -3.16
C LYS A 144 -18.29 -6.36 -2.56
N GLN A 145 -18.39 -7.39 -3.41
CA GLN A 145 -18.47 -8.79 -2.96
C GLN A 145 -17.22 -9.19 -2.15
N ALA A 146 -16.04 -8.90 -2.68
CA ALA A 146 -14.79 -9.23 -2.02
C ALA A 146 -14.64 -8.51 -0.67
N LYS A 147 -14.94 -7.20 -0.64
CA LYS A 147 -14.87 -6.40 0.58
C LYS A 147 -15.91 -6.81 1.62
N SER A 148 -17.15 -7.09 1.19
CA SER A 148 -18.20 -7.56 2.09
C SER A 148 -17.81 -8.86 2.77
N LYS A 149 -17.20 -9.79 2.03
CA LYS A 149 -16.69 -11.04 2.57
C LYS A 149 -15.53 -10.82 3.54
N ALA A 150 -14.58 -9.95 3.20
CA ALA A 150 -13.41 -9.67 4.04
C ALA A 150 -13.78 -8.97 5.35
N GLU A 151 -14.74 -8.04 5.31
CA GLU A 151 -15.17 -7.26 6.46
C GLU A 151 -16.35 -7.88 7.22
N ASN A 152 -16.91 -9.00 6.72
CA ASN A 152 -18.09 -9.68 7.26
C ASN A 152 -19.29 -8.73 7.47
N ARG A 153 -19.54 -7.83 6.49
CA ARG A 153 -20.69 -6.90 6.46
C ARG A 153 -21.17 -6.68 5.04
N ASP A 154 -22.40 -6.19 4.87
CA ASP A 154 -22.83 -5.72 3.54
C ASP A 154 -22.22 -4.34 3.26
N VAL A 155 -21.35 -4.29 2.25
CA VAL A 155 -20.69 -3.05 1.79
C VAL A 155 -21.56 -2.40 0.73
N PRO A 156 -21.92 -1.11 0.86
CA PRO A 156 -22.66 -0.39 -0.18
C PRO A 156 -21.91 -0.36 -1.51
N LEU A 157 -22.65 -0.40 -2.62
CA LEU A 157 -22.04 -0.31 -3.95
C LEU A 157 -21.34 1.05 -4.13
N GLY A 158 -20.06 1.02 -4.46
CA GLY A 158 -19.24 2.22 -4.64
C GLY A 158 -18.46 2.67 -3.41
N GLU A 159 -18.73 2.12 -2.22
CA GLU A 159 -17.92 2.42 -1.03
C GLU A 159 -16.45 2.00 -1.26
N GLY A 160 -15.52 2.92 -1.01
CA GLY A 160 -14.08 2.67 -1.17
C GLY A 160 -13.60 2.66 -2.63
N ILE A 161 -14.41 3.16 -3.57
CA ILE A 161 -14.07 3.23 -4.98
C ILE A 161 -13.96 4.69 -5.44
N SER A 162 -12.80 5.04 -5.97
CA SER A 162 -12.53 6.31 -6.63
C SER A 162 -12.38 6.10 -8.14
N LEU A 163 -12.80 7.10 -8.92
CA LEU A 163 -12.72 7.07 -10.37
C LEU A 163 -11.85 8.22 -10.89
N VAL A 164 -10.99 7.91 -11.85
CA VAL A 164 -10.31 8.92 -12.66
C VAL A 164 -11.05 9.05 -13.99
N ARG A 165 -11.39 10.28 -14.35
CA ARG A 165 -12.08 10.61 -15.61
C ARG A 165 -11.40 11.79 -16.26
N ASP A 166 -11.24 11.70 -17.55
CA ASP A 166 -10.90 12.87 -18.34
C ASP A 166 -12.12 13.79 -18.39
N MET A 167 -11.87 15.08 -18.26
CA MET A 167 -12.90 16.10 -18.31
C MET A 167 -12.41 17.25 -19.20
N PHE A 168 -13.28 17.69 -20.08
CA PHE A 168 -13.09 18.89 -20.85
C PHE A 168 -14.20 19.88 -20.52
N VAL A 169 -13.86 21.14 -20.34
CA VAL A 169 -14.81 22.19 -19.99
C VAL A 169 -14.83 23.18 -21.15
N ALA A 170 -15.99 23.40 -21.77
CA ALA A 170 -16.23 24.34 -22.80
C ALA A 170 -17.49 25.17 -22.53
N GLU A 171 -17.74 26.25 -23.29
CA GLU A 171 -18.92 27.06 -23.11
C GLU A 171 -20.17 26.33 -23.61
N THR A 172 -20.02 25.45 -24.61
CA THR A 172 -21.12 24.65 -25.18
C THR A 172 -20.75 23.18 -25.27
N MET A 173 -21.77 22.30 -25.39
CA MET A 173 -21.58 20.87 -25.63
C MET A 173 -20.99 20.54 -27.00
N GLU A 174 -21.14 21.45 -27.97
CA GLU A 174 -20.59 21.29 -29.34
C GLU A 174 -19.08 21.57 -29.37
N GLU A 175 -18.59 22.39 -28.45
CA GLU A 175 -17.15 22.66 -28.29
C GLU A 175 -16.44 21.60 -27.45
N ALA A 176 -17.16 20.87 -26.64
CA ALA A 176 -16.64 19.80 -25.77
C ALA A 176 -16.53 18.47 -26.49
#